data_a1aad404c246c594286e4440e7b9deb4
#
_entry.id   a1aad404c246c594286e4440e7b9deb4
#
_cell.length_a   1.000
_cell.length_b   1.000
_cell.length_c   1.000
_cell.angle_alpha   90.00
_cell.angle_beta   90.00
_cell.angle_gamma   90.00
#
_symmetry.space_group_name_H-M   'P 1'
#
loop_
_entity.id
_entity.type
_entity.pdbx_description
1 polymer ?
#
loop_
_entity_poly.entity_id
_entity_poly.type
_entity_poly.pdbx_seq_one_letter_code
_entity_poly.pdbx_strand_id
1 'polypeptide(L)'
;MLSGSLLVSYAGYQGVFSGLALLAMILLLWSTFALPESRPKTVKTAPLGETAINMLKDKQIAKTVLLIAFFNISLFAYYQLAPFMFDNQGYSASTFGYSGIVLAIGVGIGSYINKALLNQHWQCEKLVLLASFIALISAVGVYLLRNHISFVIPMMASVVAYGIAIPNILATALAQYKDRLGTAGALLGLFYYLLIGGGLALAGWGQSLAITLLICSLGSLLLSFSRQTTK
;
A
#
# COMPACT_ATOMS: atom_id res chain seq x y z
N MET A 1 -13.86 4.15 5.21
CA MET A 1 -14.06 4.99 6.41
C MET A 1 -15.52 5.39 6.60
N LEU A 2 -16.17 6.12 5.68
CA LEU A 2 -17.56 6.56 5.84
C LEU A 2 -18.55 5.42 6.09
N SER A 3 -18.50 4.34 5.31
CA SER A 3 -19.35 3.15 5.53
C SER A 3 -19.11 2.49 6.89
N GLY A 4 -17.86 2.42 7.34
CA GLY A 4 -17.53 1.89 8.65
C GLY A 4 -18.06 2.76 9.79
N SER A 5 -17.92 4.08 9.71
CA SER A 5 -18.45 4.99 10.74
C SER A 5 -19.98 4.97 10.81
N LEU A 6 -20.68 4.87 9.66
CA LEU A 6 -22.11 4.68 9.62
C LEU A 6 -22.55 3.37 10.27
N LEU A 7 -21.88 2.26 9.95
CA LEU A 7 -22.19 0.96 10.57
C LEU A 7 -21.94 0.96 12.07
N VAL A 8 -20.88 1.64 12.54
CA VAL A 8 -20.62 1.81 13.97
C VAL A 8 -21.74 2.60 14.65
N SER A 9 -22.22 3.68 14.02
CA SER A 9 -23.29 4.53 14.61
C SER A 9 -24.62 3.82 14.72
N TYR A 10 -24.95 2.89 13.78
CA TYR A 10 -26.26 2.17 13.79
C TYR A 10 -26.20 0.84 14.56
N ALA A 11 -25.11 0.10 14.53
CA ALA A 11 -25.05 -1.27 15.05
C ALA A 11 -23.76 -1.55 15.83
N GLY A 12 -23.04 -0.52 16.26
CA GLY A 12 -21.79 -0.64 16.98
C GLY A 12 -20.69 -1.33 16.16
N TYR A 13 -19.59 -1.71 16.84
CA TYR A 13 -18.49 -2.42 16.17
C TYR A 13 -18.90 -3.78 15.58
N GLN A 14 -19.89 -4.45 16.20
CA GLN A 14 -20.44 -5.72 15.68
C GLN A 14 -21.08 -5.54 14.30
N GLY A 15 -21.71 -4.40 14.03
CA GLY A 15 -22.27 -4.07 12.71
C GLY A 15 -21.23 -4.00 11.61
N VAL A 16 -20.03 -3.50 11.91
CA VAL A 16 -18.94 -3.46 10.94
C VAL A 16 -18.49 -4.87 10.55
N PHE A 17 -18.26 -5.73 11.56
CA PHE A 17 -17.84 -7.12 11.30
C PHE A 17 -18.93 -7.93 10.59
N SER A 18 -20.19 -7.75 10.99
CA SER A 18 -21.34 -8.39 10.32
C SER A 18 -21.49 -7.93 8.87
N GLY A 19 -21.32 -6.64 8.59
CA GLY A 19 -21.34 -6.10 7.24
C GLY A 19 -20.21 -6.63 6.36
N LEU A 20 -18.99 -6.73 6.90
CA LEU A 20 -17.85 -7.34 6.22
C LEU A 20 -18.07 -8.83 5.95
N ALA A 21 -18.59 -9.57 6.93
CA ALA A 21 -18.91 -10.99 6.78
C ALA A 21 -19.99 -11.22 5.70
N LEU A 22 -21.04 -10.38 5.68
CA LEU A 22 -22.07 -10.44 4.65
C LEU A 22 -21.51 -10.18 3.26
N LEU A 23 -20.68 -9.13 3.12
CA LEU A 23 -20.02 -8.81 1.86
C LEU A 23 -19.12 -9.96 1.39
N ALA A 24 -18.32 -10.53 2.30
CA ALA A 24 -17.46 -11.66 1.99
C ALA A 24 -18.27 -12.89 1.54
N MET A 25 -19.41 -13.15 2.18
CA MET A 25 -20.32 -14.25 1.81
C MET A 25 -20.91 -14.03 0.40
N ILE A 26 -21.37 -12.81 0.10
CA ILE A 26 -21.88 -12.47 -1.24
C ILE A 26 -20.79 -12.67 -2.31
N LEU A 27 -19.58 -12.18 -2.05
CA LEU A 27 -18.45 -12.34 -2.97
C LEU A 27 -18.05 -13.81 -3.14
N LEU A 28 -18.08 -14.60 -2.08
CA LEU A 28 -17.82 -16.04 -2.13
C LEU A 28 -18.84 -16.75 -3.03
N LEU A 29 -20.13 -16.52 -2.80
CA LEU A 29 -21.18 -17.10 -3.62
C LEU A 29 -21.06 -16.67 -5.08
N TRP A 30 -20.87 -15.37 -5.32
CA TRP A 30 -20.68 -14.86 -6.66
C TRP A 30 -19.46 -15.51 -7.36
N SER A 31 -18.32 -15.57 -6.69
CA SER A 31 -17.10 -16.16 -7.27
C SER A 31 -17.25 -17.66 -7.58
N THR A 32 -17.96 -18.39 -6.71
CA THR A 32 -18.18 -19.83 -6.89
C THR A 32 -19.05 -20.13 -8.11
N PHE A 33 -20.03 -19.28 -8.41
CA PHE A 33 -20.97 -19.52 -9.52
C PHE A 33 -20.59 -18.80 -10.83
N ALA A 34 -19.93 -17.63 -10.74
CA ALA A 34 -19.68 -16.79 -11.91
C ALA A 34 -18.25 -16.91 -12.48
N LEU A 35 -17.27 -17.39 -11.70
CA LEU A 35 -15.90 -17.49 -12.17
C LEU A 35 -15.62 -18.89 -12.76
N PRO A 36 -15.31 -19.01 -14.06
CA PRO A 36 -14.86 -20.25 -14.64
C PRO A 36 -13.47 -20.60 -14.13
N GLU A 37 -13.19 -21.90 -13.97
CA GLU A 37 -11.85 -22.39 -13.63
C GLU A 37 -10.89 -22.08 -14.79
N SER A 38 -9.94 -21.20 -14.54
CA SER A 38 -8.95 -20.75 -15.54
C SER A 38 -7.61 -21.47 -15.46
N ARG A 39 -7.43 -22.40 -14.51
CA ARG A 39 -6.17 -23.12 -14.33
C ARG A 39 -5.91 -24.08 -15.50
N PRO A 40 -4.77 -23.95 -16.21
CA PRO A 40 -4.39 -24.91 -17.23
C PRO A 40 -4.19 -26.32 -16.62
N LYS A 41 -4.78 -27.35 -17.20
CA LYS A 41 -4.74 -28.75 -16.70
C LYS A 41 -3.34 -29.40 -16.68
N THR A 42 -2.34 -28.78 -17.35
CA THR A 42 -1.02 -29.40 -17.62
C THR A 42 0.17 -28.67 -16.98
N VAL A 43 -0.03 -27.73 -16.04
CA VAL A 43 1.09 -27.04 -15.41
C VAL A 43 1.73 -27.93 -14.36
N LYS A 44 2.98 -28.35 -14.60
CA LYS A 44 3.85 -28.94 -13.56
C LYS A 44 4.08 -27.86 -12.50
N THR A 45 3.49 -28.02 -11.34
CA THR A 45 3.69 -27.10 -10.21
C THR A 45 5.09 -27.32 -9.65
N ALA A 46 5.95 -26.30 -9.76
CA ALA A 46 7.21 -26.30 -9.01
C ALA A 46 6.91 -26.37 -7.51
N PRO A 47 7.71 -27.09 -6.71
CA PRO A 47 7.52 -27.21 -5.27
C PRO A 47 7.49 -25.83 -4.62
N LEU A 48 6.51 -25.61 -3.71
CA LEU A 48 6.34 -24.33 -3.00
C LEU A 48 7.63 -23.90 -2.29
N GLY A 49 8.30 -24.85 -1.61
CA GLY A 49 9.54 -24.58 -0.87
C GLY A 49 10.68 -24.12 -1.76
N GLU A 50 10.87 -24.75 -2.92
CA GLU A 50 11.89 -24.36 -3.89
C GLU A 50 11.64 -22.93 -4.42
N THR A 51 10.39 -22.63 -4.77
CA THR A 51 10.01 -21.30 -5.24
C THR A 51 10.25 -20.26 -4.15
N ALA A 52 9.90 -20.55 -2.89
CA ALA A 52 10.12 -19.66 -1.77
C ALA A 52 11.61 -19.37 -1.54
N ILE A 53 12.45 -20.40 -1.54
CA ILE A 53 13.91 -20.25 -1.36
C ILE A 53 14.51 -19.42 -2.51
N ASN A 54 14.11 -19.68 -3.74
CA ASN A 54 14.57 -18.93 -4.91
C ASN A 54 14.17 -17.46 -4.83
N MET A 55 12.94 -17.16 -4.43
CA MET A 55 12.46 -15.79 -4.24
C MET A 55 13.17 -15.06 -3.10
N LEU A 56 13.46 -15.75 -1.99
CA LEU A 56 14.20 -15.16 -0.86
C LEU A 56 15.65 -14.81 -1.22
N LYS A 57 16.27 -15.56 -2.14
CA LYS A 57 17.61 -15.28 -2.64
C LYS A 57 17.64 -14.24 -3.76
N ASP A 58 16.51 -13.96 -4.37
CA ASP A 58 16.39 -13.01 -5.47
C ASP A 58 16.42 -11.57 -4.96
N LYS A 59 17.53 -10.87 -5.21
CA LYS A 59 17.71 -9.46 -4.82
C LYS A 59 16.65 -8.54 -5.43
N GLN A 60 16.13 -8.86 -6.61
CA GLN A 60 15.10 -8.07 -7.26
C GLN A 60 13.74 -8.22 -6.57
N ILE A 61 13.40 -9.44 -6.16
CA ILE A 61 12.22 -9.71 -5.35
C ILE A 61 12.35 -9.01 -3.99
N ALA A 62 13.49 -9.11 -3.33
CA ALA A 62 13.73 -8.43 -2.05
C ALA A 62 13.53 -6.90 -2.16
N LYS A 63 14.10 -6.25 -3.18
CA LYS A 63 13.88 -4.82 -3.45
C LYS A 63 12.40 -4.50 -3.72
N THR A 64 11.72 -5.35 -4.46
CA THR A 64 10.28 -5.19 -4.79
C THR A 64 9.41 -5.29 -3.54
N VAL A 65 9.65 -6.32 -2.70
CA VAL A 65 8.96 -6.55 -1.42
C VAL A 65 9.14 -5.36 -0.48
N LEU A 66 10.38 -4.85 -0.35
CA LEU A 66 10.68 -3.68 0.48
C LEU A 66 9.99 -2.41 -0.04
N LEU A 67 9.99 -2.17 -1.35
CA LEU A 67 9.28 -1.02 -1.94
C LEU A 67 7.78 -1.10 -1.66
N ILE A 68 7.15 -2.26 -1.89
CA ILE A 68 5.72 -2.46 -1.58
C ILE A 68 5.48 -2.20 -0.09
N ALA A 69 6.35 -2.74 0.79
CA ALA A 69 6.21 -2.57 2.22
C ALA A 69 6.32 -1.10 2.63
N PHE A 70 7.30 -0.34 2.17
CA PHE A 70 7.47 1.07 2.53
C PHE A 70 6.28 1.94 2.12
N PHE A 71 5.76 1.79 0.90
CA PHE A 71 4.58 2.55 0.48
C PHE A 71 3.32 2.17 1.28
N ASN A 72 3.14 0.88 1.58
CA ASN A 72 2.00 0.43 2.37
C ASN A 72 2.11 0.81 3.85
N ILE A 73 3.31 0.70 4.47
CA ILE A 73 3.54 1.16 5.84
C ILE A 73 3.22 2.66 5.94
N SER A 74 3.65 3.48 4.97
CA SER A 74 3.34 4.91 4.94
C SER A 74 1.84 5.18 4.95
N LEU A 75 1.06 4.44 4.17
CA LEU A 75 -0.39 4.58 4.11
C LEU A 75 -1.08 4.06 5.38
N PHE A 76 -0.73 2.86 5.83
CA PHE A 76 -1.39 2.24 6.98
C PHE A 76 -0.99 2.87 8.32
N ALA A 77 0.23 3.40 8.44
CA ALA A 77 0.63 4.17 9.61
C ALA A 77 -0.24 5.42 9.81
N TYR A 78 -0.72 6.04 8.72
CA TYR A 78 -1.70 7.10 8.83
C TYR A 78 -2.99 6.61 9.49
N TYR A 79 -3.55 5.50 9.04
CA TYR A 79 -4.78 4.96 9.63
C TYR A 79 -4.60 4.53 11.09
N GLN A 80 -3.40 4.10 11.46
CA GLN A 80 -3.07 3.68 12.82
C GLN A 80 -2.82 4.86 13.78
N LEU A 81 -2.12 5.90 13.34
CA LEU A 81 -1.60 6.96 14.22
C LEU A 81 -2.37 8.29 14.11
N ALA A 82 -2.97 8.59 12.95
CA ALA A 82 -3.66 9.86 12.76
C ALA A 82 -4.87 10.05 13.67
N PRO A 83 -5.68 9.03 14.04
CA PRO A 83 -6.76 9.22 15.01
C PRO A 83 -6.27 9.87 16.31
N PHE A 84 -5.14 9.43 16.85
CA PHE A 84 -4.53 10.00 18.05
C PHE A 84 -4.00 11.41 17.83
N MET A 85 -3.48 11.72 16.62
CA MET A 85 -3.03 13.07 16.26
C MET A 85 -4.21 14.05 16.19
N PHE A 86 -5.37 13.62 15.67
CA PHE A 86 -6.59 14.41 15.63
C PHE A 86 -7.13 14.66 17.05
N ASP A 87 -7.20 13.61 17.87
CA ASP A 87 -7.67 13.68 19.25
C ASP A 87 -6.79 14.62 20.10
N ASN A 88 -5.47 14.49 20.03
CA ASN A 88 -4.51 15.37 20.71
C ASN A 88 -4.61 16.85 20.31
N GLN A 89 -5.14 17.14 19.12
CA GLN A 89 -5.40 18.50 18.63
C GLN A 89 -6.83 18.97 18.91
N GLY A 90 -7.64 18.18 19.64
CA GLY A 90 -9.01 18.51 20.01
C GLY A 90 -10.05 18.32 18.89
N TYR A 91 -9.72 17.57 17.84
CA TYR A 91 -10.66 17.27 16.75
C TYR A 91 -11.42 15.96 17.00
N SER A 92 -12.66 15.94 16.53
CA SER A 92 -13.53 14.77 16.67
C SER A 92 -13.14 13.62 15.74
N ALA A 93 -13.57 12.40 16.08
CA ALA A 93 -13.42 11.21 15.22
C ALA A 93 -14.07 11.38 13.84
N SER A 94 -15.13 12.18 13.74
CA SER A 94 -15.75 12.51 12.44
C SER A 94 -14.82 13.35 11.54
N THR A 95 -14.05 14.27 12.11
CA THR A 95 -13.06 15.05 11.36
C THR A 95 -11.97 14.15 10.77
N PHE A 96 -11.49 13.17 11.55
CA PHE A 96 -10.60 12.13 11.03
C PHE A 96 -11.29 11.33 9.91
N GLY A 97 -12.58 10.97 10.05
CA GLY A 97 -13.36 10.30 9.01
C GLY A 97 -13.38 11.08 7.68
N TYR A 98 -13.57 12.40 7.74
CA TYR A 98 -13.54 13.26 6.54
C TYR A 98 -12.17 13.35 5.88
N SER A 99 -11.08 13.23 6.62
CA SER A 99 -9.73 13.18 6.02
C SER A 99 -9.58 12.00 5.06
N GLY A 100 -10.32 10.91 5.28
CA GLY A 100 -10.37 9.76 4.37
C GLY A 100 -10.87 10.11 2.96
N ILE A 101 -11.74 11.12 2.81
CA ILE A 101 -12.19 11.62 1.51
C ILE A 101 -11.02 12.30 0.79
N VAL A 102 -10.26 13.13 1.52
CA VAL A 102 -9.08 13.82 0.97
C VAL A 102 -8.06 12.81 0.46
N LEU A 103 -7.81 11.74 1.23
CA LEU A 103 -6.90 10.68 0.81
C LEU A 103 -7.43 9.88 -0.38
N ALA A 104 -8.72 9.59 -0.44
CA ALA A 104 -9.34 8.91 -1.58
C ALA A 104 -9.20 9.71 -2.88
N ILE A 105 -9.38 11.04 -2.81
CA ILE A 105 -9.11 11.95 -3.93
C ILE A 105 -7.62 11.87 -4.31
N GLY A 106 -6.72 11.83 -3.34
CA GLY A 106 -5.28 11.66 -3.56
C GLY A 106 -4.94 10.40 -4.36
N VAL A 107 -5.54 9.24 -4.00
CA VAL A 107 -5.36 7.99 -4.78
C VAL A 107 -5.85 8.17 -6.21
N GLY A 108 -7.03 8.79 -6.40
CA GLY A 108 -7.60 9.06 -7.72
C GLY A 108 -6.68 9.93 -8.59
N ILE A 109 -6.16 11.02 -8.01
CA ILE A 109 -5.18 11.91 -8.68
C ILE A 109 -3.92 11.13 -9.04
N GLY A 110 -3.34 10.35 -8.11
CA GLY A 110 -2.15 9.55 -8.35
C GLY A 110 -2.36 8.53 -9.47
N SER A 111 -3.48 7.84 -9.47
CA SER A 111 -3.84 6.88 -10.52
C SER A 111 -4.03 7.55 -11.89
N TYR A 112 -4.64 8.74 -11.92
CA TYR A 112 -4.79 9.52 -13.15
C TYR A 112 -3.44 9.99 -13.70
N ILE A 113 -2.58 10.56 -12.85
CA ILE A 113 -1.21 10.96 -13.21
C ILE A 113 -0.42 9.76 -13.74
N ASN A 114 -0.50 8.62 -13.06
CA ASN A 114 0.16 7.39 -13.48
C ASN A 114 -0.27 6.98 -14.89
N LYS A 115 -1.58 6.95 -15.16
CA LYS A 115 -2.12 6.64 -16.49
C LYS A 115 -1.64 7.64 -17.55
N ALA A 116 -1.65 8.93 -17.24
CA ALA A 116 -1.21 9.98 -18.18
C ALA A 116 0.27 9.84 -18.54
N LEU A 117 1.14 9.57 -17.56
CA LEU A 117 2.57 9.41 -17.77
C LEU A 117 2.91 8.09 -18.50
N LEU A 118 2.20 7.00 -18.22
CA LEU A 118 2.33 5.74 -18.97
C LEU A 118 1.94 5.91 -20.45
N ASN A 119 0.90 6.68 -20.73
CA ASN A 119 0.50 7.02 -22.11
C ASN A 119 1.56 7.85 -22.83
N GLN A 120 2.39 8.59 -22.11
CA GLN A 120 3.57 9.31 -22.62
C GLN A 120 4.84 8.43 -22.69
N HIS A 121 4.67 7.10 -22.60
CA HIS A 121 5.76 6.12 -22.65
C HIS A 121 6.82 6.23 -21.53
N TRP A 122 6.43 6.76 -20.37
CA TRP A 122 7.30 6.73 -19.19
C TRP A 122 7.51 5.29 -18.71
N GLN A 123 8.75 4.98 -18.34
CA GLN A 123 9.10 3.67 -17.80
C GLN A 123 8.60 3.52 -16.35
N CYS A 124 8.13 2.33 -15.98
CA CYS A 124 7.65 2.04 -14.63
C CYS A 124 8.67 2.42 -13.53
N GLU A 125 9.96 2.19 -13.78
CA GLU A 125 11.03 2.49 -12.82
C GLU A 125 11.17 4.00 -12.56
N LYS A 126 11.03 4.82 -13.60
CA LYS A 126 11.04 6.29 -13.47
C LYS A 126 9.82 6.80 -12.71
N LEU A 127 8.67 6.16 -12.90
CA LEU A 127 7.44 6.49 -12.16
C LEU A 127 7.55 6.13 -10.67
N VAL A 128 8.17 5.00 -10.35
CA VAL A 128 8.45 4.62 -8.96
C VAL A 128 9.43 5.58 -8.31
N LEU A 129 10.45 6.02 -9.03
CA LEU A 129 11.39 7.03 -8.53
C LEU A 129 10.69 8.39 -8.31
N LEU A 130 9.89 8.87 -9.26
CA LEU A 130 9.08 10.08 -9.11
C LEU A 130 8.17 9.99 -7.88
N ALA A 131 7.48 8.88 -7.71
CA ALA A 131 6.63 8.63 -6.55
C ALA A 131 7.42 8.65 -5.23
N SER A 132 8.63 8.10 -5.21
CA SER A 132 9.50 8.14 -4.03
C SER A 132 9.94 9.56 -3.67
N PHE A 133 10.19 10.42 -4.65
CA PHE A 133 10.46 11.85 -4.42
C PHE A 133 9.23 12.57 -3.86
N ILE A 134 8.04 12.35 -4.44
CA ILE A 134 6.80 12.93 -3.94
C ILE A 134 6.55 12.47 -2.49
N ALA A 135 6.77 11.18 -2.19
CA ALA A 135 6.61 10.64 -0.85
C ALA A 135 7.58 11.30 0.14
N LEU A 136 8.83 11.57 -0.25
CA LEU A 136 9.80 12.25 0.62
C LEU A 136 9.40 13.70 0.90
N ILE A 137 9.02 14.46 -0.12
CA ILE A 137 8.54 15.84 0.05
C ILE A 137 7.30 15.86 0.95
N SER A 138 6.37 14.91 0.75
CA SER A 138 5.20 14.74 1.59
C SER A 138 5.58 14.44 3.04
N ALA A 139 6.51 13.52 3.28
CA ALA A 139 6.96 13.15 4.62
C ALA A 139 7.56 14.35 5.38
N VAL A 140 8.37 15.17 4.70
CA VAL A 140 8.89 16.43 5.26
C VAL A 140 7.74 17.40 5.57
N GLY A 141 6.76 17.54 4.67
CA GLY A 141 5.59 18.38 4.90
C GLY A 141 4.77 17.93 6.11
N VAL A 142 4.55 16.63 6.26
CA VAL A 142 3.85 16.05 7.44
C VAL A 142 4.67 16.30 8.71
N TYR A 143 5.99 16.19 8.66
CA TYR A 143 6.86 16.47 9.81
C TYR A 143 6.75 17.93 10.26
N LEU A 144 6.76 18.88 9.33
CA LEU A 144 6.67 20.31 9.61
C LEU A 144 5.30 20.71 10.15
N LEU A 145 4.23 20.07 9.64
CA LEU A 145 2.84 20.41 9.99
C LEU A 145 2.22 19.46 11.04
N ARG A 146 3.00 18.58 11.65
CA ARG A 146 2.51 17.52 12.56
C ARG A 146 1.64 17.98 13.72
N ASN A 147 1.80 19.24 14.14
CA ASN A 147 1.04 19.84 15.24
C ASN A 147 -0.20 20.62 14.74
N HIS A 148 -0.52 20.55 13.46
CA HIS A 148 -1.61 21.31 12.84
C HIS A 148 -2.42 20.37 11.93
N ILE A 149 -3.74 20.49 11.91
CA ILE A 149 -4.61 19.67 11.05
C ILE A 149 -4.21 19.72 9.56
N SER A 150 -3.52 20.78 9.15
CA SER A 150 -3.01 20.95 7.79
C SER A 150 -2.02 19.86 7.36
N PHE A 151 -1.54 19.00 8.28
CA PHE A 151 -0.70 17.84 7.92
C PHE A 151 -1.40 16.86 6.96
N VAL A 152 -2.74 16.91 6.89
CA VAL A 152 -3.53 16.12 5.95
C VAL A 152 -3.23 16.48 4.49
N ILE A 153 -2.85 17.75 4.21
CA ILE A 153 -2.53 18.21 2.85
C ILE A 153 -1.27 17.51 2.31
N PRO A 154 -0.10 17.60 2.99
CA PRO A 154 1.05 16.81 2.55
C PRO A 154 0.79 15.29 2.63
N MET A 155 -0.02 14.80 3.57
CA MET A 155 -0.38 13.38 3.59
C MET A 155 -1.13 12.95 2.32
N MET A 156 -1.98 13.81 1.75
CA MET A 156 -2.60 13.56 0.45
C MET A 156 -1.55 13.35 -0.65
N ALA A 157 -0.44 14.11 -0.66
CA ALA A 157 0.64 13.91 -1.61
C ALA A 157 1.34 12.54 -1.42
N SER A 158 1.45 12.03 -0.19
CA SER A 158 1.93 10.67 0.09
C SER A 158 1.05 9.61 -0.58
N VAL A 159 -0.26 9.82 -0.55
CA VAL A 159 -1.23 8.90 -1.16
C VAL A 159 -1.24 9.02 -2.69
N VAL A 160 -1.01 10.22 -3.24
CA VAL A 160 -0.74 10.40 -4.68
C VAL A 160 0.48 9.56 -5.09
N ALA A 161 1.57 9.64 -4.33
CA ALA A 161 2.77 8.82 -4.57
C ALA A 161 2.46 7.32 -4.53
N TYR A 162 1.66 6.86 -3.58
CA TYR A 162 1.18 5.48 -3.50
C TYR A 162 0.43 5.05 -4.75
N GLY A 163 -0.51 5.89 -5.23
CA GLY A 163 -1.31 5.64 -6.44
C GLY A 163 -0.47 5.54 -7.73
N ILE A 164 0.69 6.19 -7.76
CA ILE A 164 1.67 6.07 -8.85
C ILE A 164 2.55 4.83 -8.66
N ALA A 165 3.10 4.62 -7.46
CA ALA A 165 4.14 3.61 -7.23
C ALA A 165 3.61 2.17 -7.31
N ILE A 166 2.54 1.85 -6.59
CA ILE A 166 2.10 0.47 -6.39
C ILE A 166 1.75 -0.24 -7.70
N PRO A 167 0.97 0.34 -8.63
CA PRO A 167 0.68 -0.32 -9.91
C PRO A 167 1.95 -0.64 -10.71
N ASN A 168 2.93 0.26 -10.72
CA ASN A 168 4.17 0.10 -11.45
C ASN A 168 5.11 -0.94 -10.84
N ILE A 169 5.15 -1.00 -9.49
CA ILE A 169 5.94 -2.01 -8.78
C ILE A 169 5.35 -3.39 -9.02
N LEU A 170 4.03 -3.54 -8.88
CA LEU A 170 3.34 -4.83 -9.06
C LEU A 170 3.39 -5.31 -10.51
N ALA A 171 3.26 -4.43 -11.49
CA ALA A 171 3.32 -4.78 -12.92
C ALA A 171 4.67 -5.43 -13.31
N THR A 172 5.75 -5.09 -12.60
CA THR A 172 7.11 -5.59 -12.88
C THR A 172 7.57 -6.65 -11.88
N ALA A 173 6.84 -6.88 -10.80
CA ALA A 173 7.26 -7.68 -9.65
C ALA A 173 7.61 -9.13 -10.00
N LEU A 174 6.79 -9.78 -10.82
CA LEU A 174 6.87 -11.22 -11.12
C LEU A 174 7.26 -11.51 -12.56
N ALA A 175 7.93 -10.58 -13.24
CA ALA A 175 8.32 -10.75 -14.62
C ALA A 175 9.20 -12.00 -14.90
N GLN A 176 9.97 -12.45 -13.90
CA GLN A 176 10.83 -13.64 -13.98
C GLN A 176 10.15 -14.94 -13.53
N TYR A 177 8.92 -14.87 -13.01
CA TYR A 177 8.17 -16.01 -12.45
C TYR A 177 6.90 -16.32 -13.23
N LYS A 178 6.90 -16.05 -14.54
CA LYS A 178 5.72 -16.21 -15.41
C LYS A 178 5.20 -17.65 -15.48
N ASP A 179 6.08 -18.63 -15.32
CA ASP A 179 5.79 -20.06 -15.32
C ASP A 179 5.04 -20.53 -14.06
N ARG A 180 5.08 -19.73 -12.98
CA ARG A 180 4.52 -20.06 -11.66
C ARG A 180 3.87 -18.86 -10.96
N LEU A 181 3.18 -18.00 -11.71
CA LEU A 181 2.62 -16.73 -11.24
C LEU A 181 1.76 -16.84 -9.98
N GLY A 182 0.91 -17.88 -9.89
CA GLY A 182 0.03 -18.07 -8.72
C GLY A 182 0.82 -18.30 -7.43
N THR A 183 1.78 -19.22 -7.46
CA THR A 183 2.64 -19.52 -6.29
C THR A 183 3.54 -18.34 -5.94
N ALA A 184 4.16 -17.74 -6.95
CA ALA A 184 5.04 -16.58 -6.74
C ALA A 184 4.26 -15.36 -6.24
N GLY A 185 3.04 -15.13 -6.72
CA GLY A 185 2.16 -14.07 -6.25
C GLY A 185 1.76 -14.24 -4.79
N ALA A 186 1.40 -15.46 -4.38
CA ALA A 186 1.07 -15.77 -2.99
C ALA A 186 2.28 -15.57 -2.06
N LEU A 187 3.47 -16.02 -2.46
CA LEU A 187 4.71 -15.84 -1.69
C LEU A 187 5.13 -14.37 -1.63
N LEU A 188 5.04 -13.64 -2.73
CA LEU A 188 5.29 -12.19 -2.75
C LEU A 188 4.37 -11.47 -1.77
N GLY A 189 3.07 -11.81 -1.80
CA GLY A 189 2.08 -11.31 -0.85
C GLY A 189 2.47 -11.58 0.60
N LEU A 190 2.80 -12.83 0.92
CA LEU A 190 3.23 -13.21 2.26
C LEU A 190 4.43 -12.39 2.73
N PHE A 191 5.46 -12.24 1.89
CA PHE A 191 6.68 -11.53 2.26
C PHE A 191 6.43 -10.05 2.55
N TYR A 192 5.70 -9.34 1.67
CA TYR A 192 5.46 -7.92 1.94
C TYR A 192 4.46 -7.71 3.09
N TYR A 193 3.47 -8.60 3.32
CA TYR A 193 2.57 -8.49 4.46
C TYR A 193 3.28 -8.70 5.79
N LEU A 194 4.25 -9.62 5.87
CA LEU A 194 5.08 -9.79 7.06
C LEU A 194 5.89 -8.52 7.36
N LEU A 195 6.48 -7.90 6.33
CA LEU A 195 7.21 -6.64 6.50
C LEU A 195 6.28 -5.47 6.88
N ILE A 196 5.09 -5.38 6.29
CA ILE A 196 4.09 -4.37 6.65
C ILE A 196 3.68 -4.55 8.11
N GLY A 197 3.36 -5.76 8.54
CA GLY A 197 2.98 -6.04 9.92
C GLY A 197 4.08 -5.67 10.91
N GLY A 198 5.32 -6.08 10.65
CA GLY A 198 6.49 -5.70 11.47
C GLY A 198 6.74 -4.19 11.48
N GLY A 199 6.66 -3.54 10.31
CA GLY A 199 6.83 -2.10 10.18
C GLY A 199 5.74 -1.29 10.90
N LEU A 200 4.49 -1.74 10.84
CA LEU A 200 3.39 -1.11 11.58
C LEU A 200 3.51 -1.33 13.09
N ALA A 201 3.99 -2.48 13.54
CA ALA A 201 4.28 -2.71 14.96
C ALA A 201 5.35 -1.72 15.46
N LEU A 202 6.42 -1.51 14.69
CA LEU A 202 7.46 -0.52 15.00
C LEU A 202 6.92 0.92 14.96
N ALA A 203 6.07 1.26 13.99
CA ALA A 203 5.42 2.56 13.90
C ALA A 203 4.49 2.81 15.11
N GLY A 204 3.74 1.79 15.53
CA GLY A 204 2.91 1.84 16.74
C GLY A 204 3.71 2.01 18.02
N TRP A 205 4.88 1.36 18.11
CA TRP A 205 5.77 1.53 19.24
C TRP A 205 6.43 2.93 19.27
N GLY A 206 6.88 3.43 18.11
CA GLY A 206 7.48 4.76 17.97
C GLY A 206 6.50 5.93 18.04
N GLN A 207 5.19 5.69 17.88
CA GLN A 207 4.08 6.65 17.99
C GLN A 207 4.27 7.95 17.20
N SER A 208 5.05 7.92 16.12
CA SER A 208 5.34 9.09 15.29
C SER A 208 5.08 8.82 13.81
N LEU A 209 3.95 9.31 13.31
CA LEU A 209 3.61 9.23 11.89
C LEU A 209 4.69 9.88 11.02
N ALA A 210 5.14 11.07 11.39
CA ALA A 210 6.10 11.84 10.60
C ALA A 210 7.45 11.11 10.45
N ILE A 211 7.96 10.52 11.54
CA ILE A 211 9.21 9.74 11.50
C ILE A 211 9.03 8.47 10.66
N THR A 212 7.92 7.77 10.81
CA THR A 212 7.60 6.58 10.01
C THR A 212 7.58 6.92 8.52
N LEU A 213 6.90 8.01 8.12
CA LEU A 213 6.87 8.47 6.74
C LEU A 213 8.28 8.84 6.21
N LEU A 214 9.10 9.51 7.01
CA LEU A 214 10.47 9.87 6.63
C LEU A 214 11.33 8.61 6.39
N ILE A 215 11.29 7.65 7.30
CA ILE A 215 12.05 6.40 7.15
C ILE A 215 11.60 5.64 5.89
N CYS A 216 10.29 5.48 5.71
CA CYS A 216 9.75 4.76 4.56
C CYS A 216 10.05 5.47 3.24
N SER A 217 9.93 6.79 3.18
CA SER A 217 10.19 7.57 1.96
C SER A 217 11.68 7.59 1.59
N LEU A 218 12.58 7.72 2.57
CA LEU A 218 14.02 7.59 2.35
C LEU A 218 14.39 6.19 1.87
N GLY A 219 13.85 5.15 2.53
CA GLY A 219 14.06 3.76 2.12
C GLY A 219 13.56 3.48 0.71
N SER A 220 12.36 3.96 0.35
CA SER A 220 11.82 3.80 -1.00
C SER A 220 12.64 4.54 -2.05
N LEU A 221 13.15 5.73 -1.73
CA LEU A 221 13.99 6.51 -2.63
C LEU A 221 15.34 5.81 -2.90
N LEU A 222 16.03 5.35 -1.85
CA LEU A 222 17.30 4.63 -1.99
C LEU A 222 17.15 3.36 -2.83
N LEU A 223 16.08 2.58 -2.60
CA LEU A 223 15.81 1.37 -3.39
C LEU A 223 15.46 1.70 -4.84
N SER A 224 14.73 2.79 -5.09
CA SER A 224 14.36 3.21 -6.44
C SER A 224 15.59 3.64 -7.26
N PHE A 225 16.55 4.34 -6.65
CA PHE A 225 17.83 4.64 -7.30
C PHE A 225 18.64 3.37 -7.61
N SER A 226 18.74 2.44 -6.65
CA SER A 226 19.45 1.17 -6.84
C SER A 226 18.83 0.27 -7.91
N ARG A 227 17.58 0.49 -8.32
CA ARG A 227 16.95 -0.22 -9.46
C ARG A 227 17.36 0.33 -10.81
N GLN A 228 17.64 1.63 -10.91
CA GLN A 228 18.07 2.25 -12.17
C GLN A 228 19.52 1.95 -12.54
N THR A 229 20.39 1.74 -11.54
CA THR A 229 21.82 1.46 -11.75
C THR A 229 22.14 0.00 -12.10
N THR A 230 21.15 -0.90 -12.03
CA THR A 230 21.35 -2.34 -12.27
C THR A 230 21.00 -2.75 -13.72
N LYS A 231 20.72 -1.80 -14.60
CA LYS A 231 20.60 -1.95 -16.07
C LYS A 231 21.85 -1.43 -16.77
#